data_bd70028b8e7046aaef4401c1c3986d8a
#
_entry.id   bd70028b8e7046aaef4401c1c3986d8a
#
_cell.length_a   1.000
_cell.length_b   1.000
_cell.length_c   1.000
_cell.angle_alpha   90.00
_cell.angle_beta   90.00
_cell.angle_gamma   90.00
#
_symmetry.space_group_name_H-M   'P 1'
#
loop_
_entity.id
_entity.type
_entity.pdbx_description
1 polymer ?
#
loop_
_entity_poly.entity_id
_entity_poly.type
_entity_poly.pdbx_seq_one_letter_code
_entity_poly.pdbx_strand_id
1 'polypeptide(L)'
;MQPLRPDMGAKRDEYRDGAPLMFLLREPTKERILHFIESQKALPFSYGRVGASREDKAPSGYVVDRYRVRLGEGPEAYVRAVQALRGWRQFDLGWVKLLPPDAPIQVGATVGVLARHLGFWSLNTARIVYLIEESGNVERFGFGYGTLPGHAERGEERFSVEWNREEDTVHYDVFAFSRPKPPLAWPGYPFARLLQKRFARDSKRAMVEDVARERLYQT
;
A
#
# COMPACT_ATOMS: atom_id res chain seq x y z
N MET A 1 -57.57 -17.68 -18.73
CA MET A 1 -56.85 -16.91 -17.73
C MET A 1 -55.65 -17.76 -17.30
N GLN A 2 -54.48 -17.56 -17.97
CA GLN A 2 -53.27 -18.31 -17.66
C GLN A 2 -52.45 -17.55 -16.64
N PRO A 3 -51.81 -18.20 -15.62
CA PRO A 3 -50.97 -17.50 -14.67
C PRO A 3 -49.60 -17.22 -15.31
N LEU A 4 -49.14 -15.98 -15.15
CA LEU A 4 -47.79 -15.49 -15.48
C LEU A 4 -46.75 -16.31 -14.75
N ARG A 5 -45.78 -16.86 -15.48
CA ARG A 5 -44.56 -17.45 -14.94
C ARG A 5 -43.66 -16.34 -14.41
N PRO A 6 -43.04 -16.51 -13.24
CA PRO A 6 -42.04 -15.56 -12.78
C PRO A 6 -40.75 -15.71 -13.59
N ASP A 7 -40.18 -14.59 -13.96
CA ASP A 7 -38.91 -14.43 -14.65
C ASP A 7 -37.77 -15.02 -13.77
N MET A 8 -37.21 -16.13 -14.25
CA MET A 8 -36.01 -16.75 -13.65
C MET A 8 -34.78 -16.32 -14.45
N GLY A 9 -34.23 -15.15 -14.15
CA GLY A 9 -33.12 -14.63 -14.93
C GLY A 9 -32.18 -13.63 -14.26
N ALA A 10 -32.13 -13.55 -12.95
CA ALA A 10 -31.05 -12.86 -12.27
C ALA A 10 -30.25 -13.87 -11.46
N LYS A 11 -29.15 -14.39 -12.02
CA LYS A 11 -28.10 -15.08 -11.24
C LYS A 11 -27.59 -14.06 -10.21
N ARG A 12 -28.11 -14.15 -8.99
CA ARG A 12 -27.46 -13.59 -7.81
C ARG A 12 -26.12 -14.31 -7.71
N ASP A 13 -25.02 -13.62 -8.05
CA ASP A 13 -23.70 -14.00 -7.55
C ASP A 13 -23.79 -13.92 -6.02
N GLU A 14 -24.08 -15.05 -5.39
CA GLU A 14 -24.05 -15.20 -3.94
C GLU A 14 -22.60 -14.93 -3.49
N TYR A 15 -22.40 -13.71 -3.01
CA TYR A 15 -21.19 -13.28 -2.37
C TYR A 15 -21.07 -14.07 -1.06
N ARG A 16 -20.24 -15.11 -1.03
CA ARG A 16 -19.83 -15.75 0.22
C ARG A 16 -19.04 -14.71 1.02
N ASP A 17 -19.67 -14.15 2.03
CA ASP A 17 -19.02 -13.30 3.03
C ASP A 17 -17.79 -14.00 3.56
N GLY A 18 -16.60 -13.40 3.34
CA GLY A 18 -15.34 -13.86 3.91
C GLY A 18 -14.31 -14.46 2.95
N ALA A 19 -14.61 -14.67 1.66
CA ALA A 19 -13.57 -15.09 0.71
C ALA A 19 -12.66 -13.89 0.40
N PRO A 20 -11.32 -14.03 0.56
CA PRO A 20 -10.41 -12.97 0.22
C PRO A 20 -10.53 -12.65 -1.28
N LEU A 21 -10.76 -11.37 -1.62
CA LEU A 21 -10.74 -10.86 -2.99
C LEU A 21 -9.33 -10.90 -3.61
N MET A 22 -8.54 -11.92 -3.27
CA MET A 22 -7.11 -11.96 -3.57
C MET A 22 -6.80 -12.13 -5.05
N PHE A 23 -7.67 -12.78 -5.82
CA PHE A 23 -7.43 -12.99 -7.25
C PHE A 23 -8.76 -12.91 -8.02
N LEU A 24 -8.88 -11.87 -8.85
CA LEU A 24 -10.05 -11.60 -9.66
C LEU A 24 -9.67 -11.60 -11.13
N LEU A 25 -10.43 -12.30 -11.97
CA LEU A 25 -10.22 -12.32 -13.43
C LEU A 25 -10.65 -11.00 -14.11
N ARG A 26 -11.46 -10.20 -13.43
CA ARG A 26 -11.94 -8.90 -13.92
C ARG A 26 -11.69 -7.83 -12.85
N GLU A 27 -11.53 -6.59 -13.29
CA GLU A 27 -11.44 -5.45 -12.37
C GLU A 27 -12.73 -5.35 -11.56
N PRO A 28 -12.63 -5.33 -10.21
CA PRO A 28 -13.81 -5.16 -9.37
C PRO A 28 -14.37 -3.74 -9.49
N THR A 29 -15.68 -3.57 -9.31
CA THR A 29 -16.28 -2.24 -9.29
C THR A 29 -15.83 -1.45 -8.07
N LYS A 30 -15.90 -0.11 -8.15
CA LYS A 30 -15.53 0.78 -7.04
C LYS A 30 -16.33 0.47 -5.77
N GLU A 31 -17.63 0.23 -5.93
CA GLU A 31 -18.57 -0.11 -4.83
C GLU A 31 -18.12 -1.40 -4.13
N ARG A 32 -17.74 -2.43 -4.90
CA ARG A 32 -17.25 -3.70 -4.36
C ARG A 32 -15.95 -3.54 -3.60
N ILE A 33 -15.03 -2.71 -4.11
CA ILE A 33 -13.77 -2.41 -3.43
C ILE A 33 -14.03 -1.69 -2.11
N LEU A 34 -14.86 -0.63 -2.13
CA LEU A 34 -15.17 0.16 -0.94
C LEU A 34 -15.89 -0.67 0.12
N HIS A 35 -16.85 -1.51 -0.29
CA HIS A 35 -17.51 -2.44 0.61
C HIS A 35 -16.52 -3.42 1.26
N PHE A 36 -15.57 -3.95 0.48
CA PHE A 36 -14.53 -4.83 1.02
C PHE A 36 -13.61 -4.11 2.00
N ILE A 37 -13.16 -2.89 1.68
CA ILE A 37 -12.35 -2.07 2.61
C ILE A 37 -13.12 -1.84 3.92
N GLU A 38 -14.41 -1.49 3.83
CA GLU A 38 -15.27 -1.27 5.00
C GLU A 38 -15.36 -2.51 5.89
N SER A 39 -15.55 -3.69 5.29
CA SER A 39 -15.61 -4.97 6.02
C SER A 39 -14.32 -5.30 6.77
N GLN A 40 -13.19 -4.70 6.40
CA GLN A 40 -11.90 -4.92 7.04
C GLN A 40 -11.58 -3.93 8.16
N LYS A 41 -12.30 -2.80 8.26
CA LYS A 41 -11.97 -1.72 9.20
C LYS A 41 -11.99 -2.12 10.68
N ALA A 42 -12.87 -3.03 11.07
CA ALA A 42 -12.99 -3.50 12.45
C ALA A 42 -12.11 -4.72 12.76
N LEU A 43 -11.51 -5.34 11.75
CA LEU A 43 -10.75 -6.57 11.93
C LEU A 43 -9.36 -6.29 12.54
N PRO A 44 -8.80 -7.21 13.34
CA PRO A 44 -7.45 -7.08 13.85
C PRO A 44 -6.41 -7.17 12.71
N PHE A 45 -5.20 -6.66 12.94
CA PHE A 45 -4.08 -6.88 12.04
C PHE A 45 -3.81 -8.38 11.85
N SER A 46 -3.33 -8.75 10.66
CA SER A 46 -3.11 -10.17 10.30
C SER A 46 -1.77 -10.74 10.81
N TYR A 47 -0.98 -9.93 11.52
CA TYR A 47 0.35 -10.26 12.05
C TYR A 47 0.51 -9.80 13.49
N GLY A 48 1.55 -10.29 14.18
CA GLY A 48 1.94 -9.82 15.51
C GLY A 48 3.03 -8.74 15.46
N ARG A 49 3.32 -8.12 16.60
CA ARG A 49 4.29 -7.02 16.76
C ARG A 49 3.97 -5.81 15.87
N VAL A 50 2.74 -5.34 15.99
CA VAL A 50 2.27 -4.12 15.33
C VAL A 50 3.12 -2.93 15.76
N GLY A 51 3.61 -2.15 14.78
CA GLY A 51 4.50 -1.01 14.99
C GLY A 51 6.00 -1.33 14.91
N ALA A 52 6.39 -2.59 14.70
CA ALA A 52 7.81 -2.98 14.70
C ALA A 52 8.63 -2.37 13.56
N SER A 53 8.00 -2.03 12.42
CA SER A 53 8.69 -1.37 11.30
C SER A 53 9.16 0.05 11.64
N ARG A 54 8.61 0.68 12.69
CA ARG A 54 9.04 2.00 13.16
C ARG A 54 10.52 2.01 13.60
N GLU A 55 10.97 0.91 14.17
CA GLU A 55 12.33 0.73 14.71
C GLU A 55 13.25 -0.08 13.79
N ASP A 56 12.89 -0.26 12.51
CA ASP A 56 13.62 -1.14 11.57
C ASP A 56 13.72 -2.60 12.06
N LYS A 57 12.76 -3.04 12.87
CA LYS A 57 12.73 -4.39 13.44
C LYS A 57 11.71 -5.25 12.75
N ALA A 58 12.09 -6.49 12.47
CA ALA A 58 11.18 -7.51 11.94
C ALA A 58 11.05 -8.67 12.92
N PRO A 59 9.87 -9.26 13.10
CA PRO A 59 9.71 -10.49 13.85
C PRO A 59 10.46 -11.65 13.17
N SER A 60 10.87 -12.66 13.95
CA SER A 60 11.48 -13.87 13.40
C SER A 60 10.55 -14.57 12.40
N GLY A 61 11.11 -15.09 11.30
CA GLY A 61 10.38 -15.78 10.24
C GLY A 61 9.69 -14.85 9.21
N TYR A 62 10.01 -13.55 9.23
CA TYR A 62 9.61 -12.61 8.20
C TYR A 62 10.79 -12.28 7.29
N VAL A 63 10.50 -12.04 6.01
CA VAL A 63 11.48 -11.49 5.06
C VAL A 63 11.49 -9.99 5.21
N VAL A 64 12.67 -9.39 5.24
CA VAL A 64 12.88 -7.95 5.32
C VAL A 64 13.27 -7.41 3.96
N ASP A 65 12.61 -6.35 3.55
CA ASP A 65 12.95 -5.57 2.38
C ASP A 65 13.21 -4.12 2.80
N ARG A 66 14.30 -3.54 2.30
CA ARG A 66 14.64 -2.14 2.51
C ARG A 66 15.07 -1.49 1.20
N TYR A 67 14.52 -0.32 0.94
CA TYR A 67 14.80 0.44 -0.28
C TYR A 67 14.97 1.91 0.07
N ARG A 68 15.98 2.55 -0.53
CA ARG A 68 16.24 3.98 -0.36
C ARG A 68 16.59 4.59 -1.72
N VAL A 69 16.13 5.82 -1.94
CA VAL A 69 16.47 6.61 -3.13
C VAL A 69 16.55 8.09 -2.77
N ARG A 70 17.54 8.78 -3.34
CA ARG A 70 17.66 10.24 -3.22
C ARG A 70 16.59 10.91 -4.09
N LEU A 71 15.89 11.90 -3.50
CA LEU A 71 14.84 12.69 -4.15
C LEU A 71 15.33 14.08 -4.55
N GLY A 72 16.35 14.63 -3.85
CA GLY A 72 16.86 15.97 -4.09
C GLY A 72 17.70 16.50 -2.94
N GLU A 73 17.75 17.82 -2.86
CA GLU A 73 18.49 18.58 -1.86
C GLU A 73 17.63 19.74 -1.34
N GLY A 74 17.85 20.09 -0.09
CA GLY A 74 17.28 21.28 0.54
C GLY A 74 15.85 21.14 1.05
N PRO A 75 15.38 22.15 1.80
CA PRO A 75 14.08 22.16 2.45
C PRO A 75 12.91 22.08 1.45
N GLU A 76 13.06 22.71 0.29
CA GLU A 76 12.01 22.71 -0.74
C GLU A 76 11.78 21.31 -1.32
N ALA A 77 12.87 20.55 -1.57
CA ALA A 77 12.75 19.16 -2.01
C ALA A 77 12.09 18.30 -0.92
N TYR A 78 12.39 18.56 0.35
CA TYR A 78 11.74 17.87 1.47
C TYR A 78 10.24 18.16 1.53
N VAL A 79 9.84 19.42 1.41
CA VAL A 79 8.42 19.81 1.40
C VAL A 79 7.67 19.11 0.26
N ARG A 80 8.22 19.11 -0.97
CA ARG A 80 7.63 18.39 -2.11
C ARG A 80 7.55 16.89 -1.86
N ALA A 81 8.58 16.30 -1.28
CA ALA A 81 8.61 14.87 -0.95
C ALA A 81 7.54 14.49 0.10
N VAL A 82 7.33 15.34 1.10
CA VAL A 82 6.24 15.18 2.08
C VAL A 82 4.87 15.27 1.41
N GLN A 83 4.67 16.24 0.50
CA GLN A 83 3.41 16.38 -0.25
C GLN A 83 3.16 15.18 -1.15
N ALA A 84 4.17 14.70 -1.87
CA ALA A 84 4.10 13.50 -2.68
C ALA A 84 3.70 12.27 -1.84
N LEU A 85 4.32 12.09 -0.68
CA LEU A 85 4.00 10.97 0.22
C LEU A 85 2.59 11.08 0.79
N ARG A 86 2.15 12.29 1.19
CA ARG A 86 0.77 12.56 1.64
C ARG A 86 -0.26 12.32 0.54
N GLY A 87 0.11 12.57 -0.72
CA GLY A 87 -0.71 12.31 -1.90
C GLY A 87 -0.64 10.87 -2.42
N TRP A 88 -0.04 9.94 -1.68
CA TRP A 88 0.11 8.54 -2.06
C TRP A 88 0.81 8.31 -3.42
N ARG A 89 1.68 9.24 -3.85
CA ARG A 89 2.36 9.19 -5.16
C ARG A 89 3.22 7.93 -5.34
N GLN A 90 3.71 7.34 -4.25
CA GLN A 90 4.41 6.05 -4.28
C GLN A 90 3.55 4.87 -4.79
N PHE A 91 2.23 5.05 -4.90
CA PHE A 91 1.28 4.07 -5.46
C PHE A 91 0.78 4.44 -6.87
N ASP A 92 1.20 5.58 -7.44
CA ASP A 92 0.83 5.99 -8.80
C ASP A 92 1.71 5.28 -9.84
N LEU A 93 1.47 3.99 -10.03
CA LEU A 93 2.35 3.09 -10.79
C LEU A 93 1.76 2.60 -12.12
N GLY A 94 0.55 3.06 -12.48
CA GLY A 94 -0.15 2.64 -13.69
C GLY A 94 -0.73 1.21 -13.65
N TRP A 95 -0.18 0.32 -12.81
CA TRP A 95 -0.68 -1.04 -12.58
C TRP A 95 -1.18 -1.26 -11.15
N VAL A 96 -1.05 -0.25 -10.30
CA VAL A 96 -1.55 -0.21 -8.91
C VAL A 96 -2.48 0.98 -8.76
N LYS A 97 -3.57 0.80 -8.01
CA LYS A 97 -4.50 1.86 -7.61
C LYS A 97 -4.70 1.79 -6.10
N LEU A 98 -4.51 2.89 -5.40
CA LEU A 98 -4.87 2.99 -3.99
C LEU A 98 -6.30 3.53 -3.86
N LEU A 99 -7.09 2.95 -2.97
CA LEU A 99 -8.48 3.32 -2.73
C LEU A 99 -8.78 3.45 -1.23
N PRO A 100 -9.53 4.48 -0.81
CA PRO A 100 -9.85 5.65 -1.63
C PRO A 100 -8.58 6.44 -2.01
N PRO A 101 -8.54 7.13 -3.16
CA PRO A 101 -7.33 7.81 -3.64
C PRO A 101 -6.93 9.00 -2.76
N ASP A 102 -7.87 9.55 -2.02
CA ASP A 102 -7.76 10.66 -1.09
C ASP A 102 -7.74 10.21 0.38
N ALA A 103 -7.38 8.97 0.64
CA ALA A 103 -7.28 8.44 2.00
C ALA A 103 -6.35 9.32 2.85
N PRO A 104 -6.81 9.82 4.01
CA PRO A 104 -5.96 10.65 4.86
C PRO A 104 -4.81 9.82 5.45
N ILE A 105 -3.62 10.43 5.53
CA ILE A 105 -2.49 9.82 6.25
C ILE A 105 -2.70 10.06 7.75
N GLN A 106 -3.49 9.18 8.37
CA GLN A 106 -3.77 9.22 9.81
C GLN A 106 -3.90 7.81 10.38
N VAL A 107 -3.55 7.63 11.65
CA VAL A 107 -3.65 6.34 12.35
C VAL A 107 -5.09 5.82 12.28
N GLY A 108 -5.24 4.55 11.93
CA GLY A 108 -6.54 3.90 11.75
C GLY A 108 -7.14 4.02 10.35
N ALA A 109 -6.65 4.91 9.49
CA ALA A 109 -7.10 4.97 8.10
C ALA A 109 -6.83 3.63 7.39
N THR A 110 -7.87 3.09 6.76
CA THR A 110 -7.82 1.80 6.06
C THR A 110 -7.91 2.03 4.56
N VAL A 111 -6.98 1.41 3.83
CA VAL A 111 -6.86 1.52 2.38
C VAL A 111 -6.89 0.15 1.71
N GLY A 112 -7.30 0.15 0.45
CA GLY A 112 -7.20 -0.99 -0.45
C GLY A 112 -6.18 -0.71 -1.54
N VAL A 113 -5.26 -1.63 -1.75
CA VAL A 113 -4.30 -1.60 -2.85
C VAL A 113 -4.77 -2.59 -3.90
N LEU A 114 -5.32 -2.07 -4.99
CA LEU A 114 -5.74 -2.85 -6.14
C LEU A 114 -4.58 -2.91 -7.14
N ALA A 115 -4.09 -4.11 -7.43
CA ALA A 115 -2.99 -4.30 -8.37
C ALA A 115 -3.41 -5.19 -9.54
N ARG A 116 -3.04 -4.78 -10.75
CA ARG A 116 -3.23 -5.52 -12.00
C ARG A 116 -2.00 -6.37 -12.29
N HIS A 117 -2.20 -7.66 -12.40
CA HIS A 117 -1.18 -8.63 -12.77
C HIS A 117 -1.54 -9.27 -14.12
N LEU A 118 -0.65 -9.99 -14.76
CA LEU A 118 -0.77 -10.71 -16.03
C LEU A 118 -2.16 -11.37 -16.29
N GLY A 119 -3.22 -10.55 -16.47
CA GLY A 119 -4.59 -11.03 -16.75
C GLY A 119 -5.50 -11.20 -15.53
N PHE A 120 -5.07 -10.85 -14.33
CA PHE A 120 -5.90 -10.88 -13.12
C PHE A 120 -5.63 -9.66 -12.22
N TRP A 121 -6.50 -9.45 -11.25
CA TRP A 121 -6.43 -8.38 -10.27
C TRP A 121 -6.28 -8.94 -8.86
N SER A 122 -5.58 -8.24 -8.00
CA SER A 122 -5.56 -8.52 -6.56
C SER A 122 -5.92 -7.27 -5.76
N LEU A 123 -6.74 -7.43 -4.73
CA LEU A 123 -7.10 -6.38 -3.80
C LEU A 123 -6.56 -6.73 -2.42
N ASN A 124 -5.71 -5.87 -1.89
CA ASN A 124 -5.02 -6.04 -0.62
C ASN A 124 -5.40 -4.90 0.32
N THR A 125 -5.75 -5.19 1.57
CA THR A 125 -6.15 -4.17 2.56
C THR A 125 -5.09 -3.99 3.62
N ALA A 126 -4.83 -2.72 3.94
CA ALA A 126 -3.91 -2.31 4.99
C ALA A 126 -4.50 -1.16 5.81
N ARG A 127 -4.01 -0.97 7.04
CA ARG A 127 -4.40 0.12 7.93
C ARG A 127 -3.17 0.82 8.46
N ILE A 128 -3.22 2.17 8.52
CA ILE A 128 -2.14 2.96 9.09
C ILE A 128 -2.02 2.67 10.58
N VAL A 129 -0.83 2.29 11.01
CA VAL A 129 -0.48 1.88 12.37
C VAL A 129 0.03 3.07 13.18
N TYR A 130 0.91 3.87 12.57
CA TYR A 130 1.57 5.01 13.21
C TYR A 130 1.97 6.07 12.17
N LEU A 131 2.24 7.27 12.66
CA LEU A 131 2.86 8.35 11.92
C LEU A 131 4.27 8.61 12.46
N ILE A 132 5.12 9.17 11.62
CA ILE A 132 6.44 9.70 11.94
C ILE A 132 6.42 11.19 11.59
N GLU A 133 6.68 12.03 12.58
CA GLU A 133 6.89 13.47 12.42
C GLU A 133 8.03 13.83 13.36
N GLU A 134 9.25 13.92 12.84
CA GLU A 134 10.46 14.16 13.62
C GLU A 134 11.19 15.39 13.07
N SER A 135 11.64 16.26 13.97
CA SER A 135 12.38 17.47 13.65
C SER A 135 13.72 17.46 14.35
N GLY A 136 14.78 17.91 13.66
CA GLY A 136 16.15 17.95 14.20
C GLY A 136 17.18 18.03 13.08
N ASN A 137 18.39 17.48 13.29
CA ASN A 137 19.39 17.36 12.23
C ASN A 137 18.90 16.49 11.06
N VAL A 138 18.06 15.53 11.36
CA VAL A 138 17.31 14.77 10.35
C VAL A 138 15.84 15.05 10.59
N GLU A 139 15.20 15.72 9.61
CA GLU A 139 13.75 15.84 9.58
C GLU A 139 13.17 14.61 8.91
N ARG A 140 12.09 14.08 9.47
CA ARG A 140 11.43 12.88 8.93
C ARG A 140 9.92 13.03 8.99
N PHE A 141 9.28 12.73 7.86
CA PHE A 141 7.85 12.52 7.77
C PHE A 141 7.58 11.12 7.20
N GLY A 142 6.62 10.41 7.76
CA GLY A 142 6.28 9.08 7.26
C GLY A 142 5.14 8.42 8.01
N PHE A 143 4.85 7.20 7.61
CA PHE A 143 3.86 6.36 8.25
C PHE A 143 4.18 4.88 8.04
N GLY A 144 3.69 4.03 8.94
CA GLY A 144 3.65 2.60 8.75
C GLY A 144 2.23 2.13 8.55
N TYR A 145 1.99 1.23 7.60
CA TYR A 145 0.74 0.50 7.50
C TYR A 145 0.94 -1.00 7.69
N GLY A 146 -0.05 -1.62 8.33
CA GLY A 146 -0.07 -3.05 8.58
C GLY A 146 -1.15 -3.76 7.82
N THR A 147 -0.89 -5.00 7.41
CA THR A 147 -1.82 -5.84 6.65
C THR A 147 -3.01 -6.29 7.49
N LEU A 148 -4.19 -6.28 6.88
CA LEU A 148 -5.44 -6.81 7.42
C LEU A 148 -5.73 -8.23 6.90
N PRO A 149 -6.74 -8.94 7.42
CA PRO A 149 -7.08 -10.28 6.94
C PRO A 149 -7.33 -10.39 5.44
N GLY A 150 -7.81 -9.34 4.78
CA GLY A 150 -8.00 -9.25 3.33
C GLY A 150 -6.71 -9.03 2.52
N HIS A 151 -5.53 -9.10 3.09
CA HIS A 151 -4.25 -8.98 2.39
C HIS A 151 -3.66 -10.36 2.08
N ALA A 152 -2.98 -10.52 0.93
CA ALA A 152 -2.31 -11.77 0.53
C ALA A 152 -1.14 -12.15 1.42
N GLU A 153 -0.49 -11.17 2.01
CA GLU A 153 0.64 -11.33 2.92
C GLU A 153 0.29 -10.88 4.34
N ARG A 154 1.20 -11.17 5.27
CA ARG A 154 1.16 -10.69 6.65
C ARG A 154 2.40 -9.88 6.92
N GLY A 155 2.25 -8.64 7.37
CA GLY A 155 3.40 -7.81 7.67
C GLY A 155 3.06 -6.33 7.76
N GLU A 156 4.11 -5.53 7.79
CA GLU A 156 4.06 -4.09 7.95
C GLU A 156 5.07 -3.44 7.03
N GLU A 157 4.72 -2.29 6.50
CA GLU A 157 5.58 -1.51 5.63
C GLU A 157 5.58 -0.05 6.08
N ARG A 158 6.76 0.53 6.23
CA ARG A 158 6.97 1.94 6.53
C ARG A 158 7.42 2.66 5.27
N PHE A 159 6.80 3.79 5.01
CA PHE A 159 7.19 4.77 4.01
C PHE A 159 7.61 6.05 4.71
N SER A 160 8.78 6.56 4.42
CA SER A 160 9.26 7.81 4.99
C SER A 160 10.04 8.65 3.99
N VAL A 161 9.99 9.96 4.16
CA VAL A 161 10.88 10.93 3.54
C VAL A 161 11.73 11.55 4.62
N GLU A 162 13.03 11.68 4.37
CA GLU A 162 14.02 12.15 5.31
C GLU A 162 14.87 13.23 4.67
N TRP A 163 15.08 14.34 5.39
CA TRP A 163 16.03 15.37 5.03
C TRP A 163 17.13 15.45 6.08
N ASN A 164 18.33 15.04 5.68
CA ASN A 164 19.53 15.27 6.49
C ASN A 164 20.02 16.69 6.22
N ARG A 165 19.92 17.57 7.23
CA ARG A 165 20.29 18.99 7.12
C ARG A 165 21.80 19.20 6.98
N GLU A 166 22.61 18.33 7.55
CA GLU A 166 24.08 18.41 7.50
C GLU A 166 24.61 18.06 6.10
N GLU A 167 24.09 17.02 5.50
CA GLU A 167 24.45 16.58 4.15
C GLU A 167 23.62 17.29 3.06
N ASP A 168 22.58 18.04 3.45
CA ASP A 168 21.58 18.65 2.60
C ASP A 168 20.94 17.69 1.60
N THR A 169 20.68 16.46 2.03
CA THR A 169 20.13 15.40 1.17
C THR A 169 18.74 14.96 1.59
N VAL A 170 17.83 14.85 0.61
CA VAL A 170 16.47 14.36 0.80
C VAL A 170 16.34 12.94 0.22
N HIS A 171 15.81 12.02 1.02
CA HIS A 171 15.64 10.62 0.63
C HIS A 171 14.22 10.12 0.86
N TYR A 172 13.79 9.21 0.01
CA TYR A 172 12.66 8.32 0.26
C TYR A 172 13.18 6.96 0.71
N ASP A 173 12.69 6.49 1.86
CA ASP A 173 13.07 5.22 2.50
C ASP A 173 11.83 4.36 2.72
N VAL A 174 11.94 3.09 2.35
CA VAL A 174 10.93 2.07 2.58
C VAL A 174 11.54 0.93 3.36
N PHE A 175 10.91 0.57 4.46
CA PHE A 175 11.23 -0.62 5.25
C PHE A 175 9.99 -1.50 5.36
N ALA A 176 10.08 -2.74 4.94
CA ALA A 176 8.99 -3.69 5.01
C ALA A 176 9.45 -5.01 5.63
N PHE A 177 8.57 -5.64 6.38
CA PHE A 177 8.68 -7.05 6.72
C PHE A 177 7.40 -7.77 6.35
N SER A 178 7.52 -8.87 5.64
CA SER A 178 6.37 -9.65 5.21
C SER A 178 6.62 -11.14 5.19
N ARG A 179 5.54 -11.91 5.24
CA ARG A 179 5.51 -13.33 4.95
C ARG A 179 4.21 -13.70 4.24
N PRO A 180 4.24 -14.67 3.31
CA PRO A 180 3.03 -15.11 2.62
C PRO A 180 2.06 -15.81 3.57
N LYS A 181 0.75 -15.72 3.27
CA LYS A 181 -0.28 -16.51 3.96
C LYS A 181 -0.36 -17.91 3.36
N PRO A 182 -0.54 -18.97 4.19
CA PRO A 182 -0.97 -20.28 3.68
C PRO A 182 -2.37 -20.18 3.04
N PRO A 183 -2.70 -20.90 1.96
CA PRO A 183 -1.93 -21.90 1.24
C PRO A 183 -1.07 -21.34 0.09
N LEU A 184 -1.02 -20.02 -0.14
CA LEU A 184 -0.25 -19.38 -1.23
C LEU A 184 1.28 -19.47 -1.03
N ALA A 185 1.71 -20.08 0.09
CA ALA A 185 3.09 -20.04 0.54
C ALA A 185 4.09 -20.71 -0.41
N TRP A 186 3.72 -21.63 -1.28
CA TRP A 186 4.67 -22.41 -2.07
C TRP A 186 4.69 -22.14 -3.57
N PRO A 187 3.61 -22.29 -4.35
CA PRO A 187 3.72 -22.07 -5.79
C PRO A 187 3.72 -20.59 -6.20
N GLY A 188 3.11 -19.71 -5.41
CA GLY A 188 3.00 -18.27 -5.73
C GLY A 188 4.13 -17.40 -5.17
N TYR A 189 4.99 -17.92 -4.30
CA TYR A 189 6.01 -17.12 -3.60
C TYR A 189 7.03 -16.44 -4.52
N PRO A 190 7.64 -17.12 -5.51
CA PRO A 190 8.57 -16.46 -6.43
C PRO A 190 7.92 -15.32 -7.21
N PHE A 191 6.64 -15.49 -7.59
CA PHE A 191 5.86 -14.47 -8.27
C PHE A 191 5.56 -13.27 -7.35
N ALA A 192 5.13 -13.52 -6.10
CA ALA A 192 4.93 -12.46 -5.11
C ALA A 192 6.20 -11.64 -4.89
N ARG A 193 7.37 -12.29 -4.77
CA ARG A 193 8.67 -11.62 -4.64
C ARG A 193 9.03 -10.77 -5.86
N LEU A 194 8.70 -11.24 -7.07
CA LEU A 194 8.90 -10.45 -8.28
C LEU A 194 8.03 -9.17 -8.27
N LEU A 195 6.78 -9.29 -7.85
CA LEU A 195 5.86 -8.15 -7.74
C LEU A 195 6.31 -7.14 -6.67
N GLN A 196 6.81 -7.60 -5.52
CA GLN A 196 7.37 -6.73 -4.49
C GLN A 196 8.59 -5.95 -5.01
N LYS A 197 9.52 -6.63 -5.71
CA LYS A 197 10.68 -5.96 -6.35
C LYS A 197 10.24 -4.95 -7.41
N ARG A 198 9.22 -5.29 -8.22
CA ARG A 198 8.63 -4.36 -9.19
C ARG A 198 8.02 -3.14 -8.49
N PHE A 199 7.22 -3.37 -7.46
CA PHE A 199 6.63 -2.28 -6.67
C PHE A 199 7.70 -1.36 -6.10
N ALA A 200 8.72 -1.89 -5.44
CA ALA A 200 9.81 -1.11 -4.86
C ALA A 200 10.56 -0.26 -5.89
N ARG A 201 10.80 -0.80 -7.08
CA ARG A 201 11.45 -0.07 -8.18
C ARG A 201 10.54 1.05 -8.70
N ASP A 202 9.28 0.72 -8.99
CA ASP A 202 8.33 1.63 -9.61
C ASP A 202 7.90 2.73 -8.63
N SER A 203 7.71 2.40 -7.34
CA SER A 203 7.44 3.34 -6.24
C SER A 203 8.55 4.38 -6.07
N LYS A 204 9.82 3.95 -6.07
CA LYS A 204 10.96 4.88 -6.04
C LYS A 204 10.96 5.81 -7.23
N ARG A 205 10.71 5.29 -8.43
CA ARG A 205 10.65 6.09 -9.65
C ARG A 205 9.51 7.12 -9.59
N ALA A 206 8.33 6.72 -9.16
CA ALA A 206 7.18 7.61 -9.02
C ALA A 206 7.48 8.79 -8.08
N MET A 207 8.11 8.52 -6.92
CA MET A 207 8.50 9.57 -5.98
C MET A 207 9.56 10.51 -6.55
N VAL A 208 10.58 9.98 -7.25
CA VAL A 208 11.60 10.82 -7.90
C VAL A 208 10.99 11.71 -8.98
N GLU A 209 10.12 11.16 -9.83
CA GLU A 209 9.47 11.89 -10.92
C GLU A 209 8.50 12.97 -10.39
N ASP A 210 7.77 12.69 -9.32
CA ASP A 210 6.82 13.64 -8.74
C ASP A 210 7.55 14.84 -8.12
N VAL A 211 8.56 14.59 -7.29
CA VAL A 211 9.36 15.64 -6.64
C VAL A 211 10.13 16.50 -7.67
N ALA A 212 10.58 15.90 -8.78
CA ALA A 212 11.25 16.62 -9.85
C ALA A 212 10.30 17.47 -10.69
N ARG A 213 9.08 17.00 -10.98
CA ARG A 213 8.06 17.72 -11.76
C ARG A 213 7.62 19.00 -11.07
N GLU A 214 7.33 18.97 -9.79
CA GLU A 214 6.89 20.15 -9.05
C GLU A 214 7.96 21.26 -9.00
N ARG A 215 9.24 20.92 -9.17
CA ARG A 215 10.31 21.91 -9.32
C ARG A 215 10.16 22.77 -10.58
N LEU A 216 9.63 22.19 -11.67
CA LEU A 216 9.51 22.89 -12.96
C LEU A 216 8.32 23.87 -13.01
N TYR A 217 7.34 23.75 -12.12
CA TYR A 217 6.18 24.63 -12.06
C TYR A 217 6.35 25.80 -11.07
N GLN A 218 7.45 25.82 -10.31
CA GLN A 218 7.76 26.89 -9.33
C GLN A 218 8.83 27.89 -9.84
N THR A 219 9.38 27.67 -11.02
CA THR A 219 10.28 28.57 -11.75
C THR A 219 9.54 29.28 -12.88
#